data_d0d5d92e9528be228821e69f11e8195f
#
_entry.id   d0d5d92e9528be228821e69f11e8195f
#
_cell.length_a   1.000
_cell.length_b   1.000
_cell.length_c   1.000
_cell.angle_alpha   90.00
_cell.angle_beta   90.00
_cell.angle_gamma   90.00
#
_symmetry.space_group_name_H-M   'P 1'
#
loop_
_entity.id
_entity.type
_entity.pdbx_description
1 polymer ?
#
loop_
_entity_poly.entity_id
_entity_poly.type
_entity_poly.pdbx_seq_one_letter_code
_entity_poly.pdbx_strand_id
1 'polypeptide(L)'
;MMKQFWIGYWFKPWYFLYRIGYAIVISGIRGYFKNHQYDGKENIPANTGVLYAVNHQNAFLDPIVIAGRTKEPTHFLARADIFKKPMVAKILSMIYMLPIYRQRDGVDTIKMNQKTFDTCFDILKNKGNVIIFPEGNHNYKKSLRPLKKGVSRIALGAAEKYNYDIDVKIVVLGLDYENHFKMNGSLYLNAGTPIDVSEYYENHKKNPSETINNLSDRIYHTLSSLIINIKDDENYDELYYLLHRVPFENNSNKVSLKFKLRKERLEKIEKLEKTNASLYEEIVSFMSELKITMKKFKLRPYLLHQKPNSLLSLFLYSLLLILFSPFHIIGLTTNYLPYKTPVWFVNSKVKDKHFHSSLKMALGSLFFYLYWFIITIIFSQFFGWKYGILFFITLPLIAAFNYKYWIYFIKVRGLWNYKLNYKSILSLRVKYLNYYATIK
;
A
#
# COMPACT_ATOMS: atom_id res chain seq x y z
N MET A 1 -28.62 -18.60 -12.89
CA MET A 1 -28.61 -17.30 -13.59
C MET A 1 -27.27 -16.55 -13.50
N MET A 2 -26.51 -16.58 -12.40
CA MET A 2 -25.19 -15.91 -12.29
C MET A 2 -24.09 -16.46 -13.21
N LYS A 3 -24.02 -17.76 -13.48
CA LYS A 3 -23.09 -18.34 -14.48
C LYS A 3 -23.29 -17.76 -15.88
N GLN A 4 -24.53 -17.43 -16.28
CA GLN A 4 -24.82 -16.84 -17.59
C GLN A 4 -24.37 -15.37 -17.70
N PHE A 5 -24.43 -14.58 -16.62
CA PHE A 5 -23.92 -13.19 -16.63
C PHE A 5 -22.39 -13.16 -16.82
N TRP A 6 -21.65 -14.11 -16.24
CA TRP A 6 -20.21 -14.23 -16.34
C TRP A 6 -19.72 -14.82 -17.67
N ILE A 7 -20.42 -15.82 -18.23
CA ILE A 7 -20.07 -16.42 -19.53
C ILE A 7 -20.12 -15.37 -20.65
N GLY A 8 -21.07 -14.41 -20.60
CA GLY A 8 -21.16 -13.30 -21.56
C GLY A 8 -19.99 -12.30 -21.52
N TYR A 9 -19.25 -12.20 -20.40
CA TYR A 9 -18.08 -11.31 -20.28
C TYR A 9 -16.79 -11.93 -20.86
N TRP A 10 -16.61 -13.24 -20.78
CA TRP A 10 -15.40 -13.93 -21.25
C TRP A 10 -15.18 -13.83 -22.76
N PHE A 11 -16.22 -13.65 -23.56
CA PHE A 11 -16.17 -13.55 -25.01
C PHE A 11 -16.14 -12.12 -25.55
N LYS A 12 -16.11 -11.09 -24.68
CA LYS A 12 -15.97 -9.70 -25.16
C LYS A 12 -14.51 -9.33 -25.40
N PRO A 13 -14.14 -8.76 -26.56
CA PRO A 13 -12.74 -8.41 -26.90
C PRO A 13 -12.05 -7.54 -25.84
N TRP A 14 -12.79 -6.64 -25.18
CA TRP A 14 -12.25 -5.79 -24.13
C TRP A 14 -11.85 -6.55 -22.86
N TYR A 15 -12.44 -7.71 -22.57
CA TYR A 15 -12.06 -8.54 -21.41
C TYR A 15 -10.63 -9.07 -21.56
N PHE A 16 -10.21 -9.41 -22.76
CA PHE A 16 -8.83 -9.80 -23.04
C PHE A 16 -7.85 -8.65 -22.74
N LEU A 17 -8.17 -7.43 -23.20
CA LEU A 17 -7.36 -6.23 -22.89
C LEU A 17 -7.33 -5.91 -21.39
N TYR A 18 -8.46 -6.08 -20.69
CA TYR A 18 -8.55 -5.96 -19.25
C TYR A 18 -7.60 -6.98 -18.56
N ARG A 19 -7.57 -8.24 -19.00
CA ARG A 19 -6.70 -9.28 -18.46
C ARG A 19 -5.22 -8.97 -18.68
N ILE A 20 -4.84 -8.45 -19.84
CA ILE A 20 -3.47 -8.01 -20.11
C ILE A 20 -3.11 -6.84 -19.19
N GLY A 21 -3.94 -5.80 -19.12
CA GLY A 21 -3.73 -4.67 -18.23
C GLY A 21 -3.61 -5.10 -16.75
N TYR A 22 -4.49 -6.01 -16.32
CA TYR A 22 -4.44 -6.61 -14.98
C TYR A 22 -3.12 -7.35 -14.73
N ALA A 23 -2.67 -8.19 -15.66
CA ALA A 23 -1.40 -8.92 -15.54
C ALA A 23 -0.20 -7.98 -15.44
N ILE A 24 -0.16 -6.90 -16.24
CA ILE A 24 0.87 -5.86 -16.18
C ILE A 24 0.88 -5.18 -14.81
N VAL A 25 -0.29 -4.78 -14.31
CA VAL A 25 -0.43 -4.11 -13.02
C VAL A 25 -0.02 -5.03 -11.87
N ILE A 26 -0.44 -6.28 -11.86
CA ILE A 26 -0.07 -7.26 -10.82
C ILE A 26 1.42 -7.57 -10.87
N SER A 27 2.02 -7.69 -12.06
CA SER A 27 3.47 -7.85 -12.18
C SER A 27 4.22 -6.61 -11.64
N GLY A 28 3.69 -5.41 -11.90
CA GLY A 28 4.19 -4.16 -11.35
C GLY A 28 4.14 -4.13 -9.82
N ILE A 29 3.02 -4.56 -9.20
CA ILE A 29 2.90 -4.67 -7.74
C ILE A 29 3.94 -5.66 -7.19
N ARG A 30 4.09 -6.83 -7.82
CA ARG A 30 5.08 -7.85 -7.40
C ARG A 30 6.52 -7.36 -7.52
N GLY A 31 6.83 -6.56 -8.54
CA GLY A 31 8.14 -5.95 -8.72
C GLY A 31 8.37 -4.74 -7.79
N TYR A 32 7.30 -4.02 -7.44
CA TYR A 32 7.38 -2.82 -6.60
C TYR A 32 7.56 -3.15 -5.12
N PHE A 33 6.86 -4.17 -4.60
CA PHE A 33 6.97 -4.61 -3.21
C PHE A 33 7.87 -5.83 -3.08
N LYS A 34 8.83 -5.77 -2.14
CA LYS A 34 9.73 -6.90 -1.84
C LYS A 34 8.98 -8.09 -1.26
N ASN A 35 8.12 -7.80 -0.27
CA ASN A 35 7.31 -8.81 0.39
C ASN A 35 5.86 -8.34 0.42
N HIS A 36 4.94 -9.26 0.21
CA HIS A 36 3.52 -9.00 0.37
C HIS A 36 2.87 -10.19 1.06
N GLN A 37 2.05 -9.89 2.05
CA GLN A 37 1.32 -10.89 2.82
C GLN A 37 -0.14 -10.47 2.94
N TYR A 38 -1.01 -11.45 2.86
CA TYR A 38 -2.44 -11.29 3.04
C TYR A 38 -2.93 -12.33 4.05
N ASP A 39 -3.35 -11.88 5.23
CA ASP A 39 -3.91 -12.69 6.29
C ASP A 39 -5.43 -12.47 6.38
N GLY A 40 -6.16 -13.45 6.94
CA GLY A 40 -7.62 -13.40 7.04
C GLY A 40 -8.35 -13.66 5.71
N LYS A 41 -7.71 -14.28 4.72
CA LYS A 41 -8.37 -14.63 3.44
C LYS A 41 -9.57 -15.54 3.62
N GLU A 42 -9.52 -16.38 4.62
CA GLU A 42 -10.58 -17.29 5.07
C GLU A 42 -11.83 -16.54 5.55
N ASN A 43 -11.66 -15.29 5.98
CA ASN A 43 -12.75 -14.41 6.41
C ASN A 43 -13.54 -13.81 5.25
N ILE A 44 -13.13 -14.04 3.99
CA ILE A 44 -13.88 -13.52 2.84
C ILE A 44 -14.97 -14.52 2.49
N PRO A 45 -16.24 -14.16 2.70
CA PRO A 45 -17.34 -15.07 2.43
C PRO A 45 -17.51 -15.27 0.92
N ALA A 46 -17.97 -16.47 0.54
CA ALA A 46 -18.33 -16.80 -0.83
C ALA A 46 -19.85 -16.82 -0.99
N ASN A 47 -20.33 -16.58 -2.19
CA ASN A 47 -21.75 -16.65 -2.55
C ASN A 47 -22.68 -15.66 -1.79
N THR A 48 -22.16 -14.54 -1.33
CA THR A 48 -22.91 -13.46 -0.68
C THR A 48 -22.51 -12.10 -1.27
N GLY A 49 -23.29 -11.07 -1.03
CA GLY A 49 -22.91 -9.70 -1.35
C GLY A 49 -21.86 -9.19 -0.36
N VAL A 50 -20.69 -8.76 -0.88
CA VAL A 50 -19.59 -8.32 0.01
C VAL A 50 -19.31 -6.84 -0.19
N LEU A 51 -19.40 -6.11 0.92
CA LEU A 51 -19.01 -4.71 1.00
C LEU A 51 -17.68 -4.58 1.76
N TYR A 52 -16.61 -4.27 1.05
CA TYR A 52 -15.30 -4.07 1.64
C TYR A 52 -15.15 -2.64 2.17
N ALA A 53 -14.83 -2.49 3.45
CA ALA A 53 -14.48 -1.23 4.09
C ALA A 53 -12.98 -1.20 4.35
N VAL A 54 -12.25 -0.28 3.71
CA VAL A 54 -10.78 -0.29 3.68
C VAL A 54 -10.22 1.09 4.04
N ASN A 55 -9.14 1.17 4.82
CA ASN A 55 -8.41 2.42 5.01
C ASN A 55 -7.76 2.90 3.70
N HIS A 56 -7.60 4.22 3.55
CA HIS A 56 -7.16 4.83 2.29
C HIS A 56 -5.87 5.63 2.43
N GLN A 57 -4.74 4.96 2.17
CA GLN A 57 -3.41 5.55 2.32
C GLN A 57 -2.76 5.97 0.99
N ASN A 58 -3.21 5.39 -0.14
CA ASN A 58 -2.62 5.66 -1.45
C ASN A 58 -3.69 5.67 -2.54
N ALA A 59 -3.82 6.80 -3.23
CA ALA A 59 -4.93 7.10 -4.13
C ALA A 59 -5.29 6.00 -5.15
N PHE A 60 -4.33 5.50 -5.93
CA PHE A 60 -4.57 4.48 -6.94
C PHE A 60 -4.09 3.09 -6.54
N LEU A 61 -3.12 3.01 -5.64
CA LEU A 61 -2.51 1.73 -5.31
C LEU A 61 -3.44 0.86 -4.46
N ASP A 62 -4.18 1.49 -3.52
CA ASP A 62 -5.08 0.76 -2.63
C ASP A 62 -6.16 -0.03 -3.40
N PRO A 63 -6.95 0.60 -4.30
CA PRO A 63 -7.93 -0.15 -5.10
C PRO A 63 -7.30 -1.28 -5.92
N ILE A 64 -6.15 -1.01 -6.54
CA ILE A 64 -5.45 -1.97 -7.40
C ILE A 64 -4.93 -3.17 -6.59
N VAL A 65 -4.35 -2.91 -5.41
CA VAL A 65 -3.86 -3.97 -4.51
C VAL A 65 -5.02 -4.87 -4.08
N ILE A 66 -6.16 -4.30 -3.74
CA ILE A 66 -7.32 -5.06 -3.27
C ILE A 66 -7.94 -5.85 -4.44
N ALA A 67 -8.14 -5.21 -5.60
CA ALA A 67 -8.63 -5.90 -6.81
C ALA A 67 -7.76 -7.09 -7.21
N GLY A 68 -6.45 -6.97 -7.03
CA GLY A 68 -5.50 -8.06 -7.28
C GLY A 68 -5.58 -9.21 -6.28
N ARG A 69 -6.40 -9.10 -5.24
CA ARG A 69 -6.55 -10.10 -4.17
C ARG A 69 -7.96 -10.67 -4.05
N THR A 70 -8.95 -10.04 -4.66
CA THR A 70 -10.29 -10.57 -4.78
C THR A 70 -10.36 -11.53 -5.97
N LYS A 71 -11.06 -12.66 -5.79
CA LYS A 71 -11.23 -13.67 -6.86
C LYS A 71 -12.17 -13.18 -7.97
N GLU A 72 -13.08 -12.29 -7.62
CA GLU A 72 -14.13 -11.78 -8.50
C GLU A 72 -13.94 -10.30 -8.78
N PRO A 73 -14.41 -9.80 -9.95
CA PRO A 73 -14.40 -8.39 -10.24
C PRO A 73 -15.10 -7.61 -9.14
N THR A 74 -14.47 -6.53 -8.72
CA THR A 74 -14.93 -5.74 -7.60
C THR A 74 -15.19 -4.31 -8.07
N HIS A 75 -16.33 -3.77 -7.70
CA HIS A 75 -16.71 -2.39 -8.02
C HIS A 75 -16.09 -1.40 -7.04
N PHE A 76 -15.61 -0.27 -7.54
CA PHE A 76 -14.95 0.77 -6.75
C PHE A 76 -15.75 2.05 -6.80
N LEU A 77 -15.99 2.67 -5.64
CA LEU A 77 -16.48 4.03 -5.60
C LEU A 77 -15.32 5.01 -5.79
N ALA A 78 -15.37 5.78 -6.86
CA ALA A 78 -14.37 6.78 -7.21
C ALA A 78 -15.01 8.18 -7.36
N ARG A 79 -14.21 9.23 -7.16
CA ARG A 79 -14.67 10.62 -7.22
C ARG A 79 -15.35 10.93 -8.57
N ALA A 80 -16.53 11.53 -8.54
CA ALA A 80 -17.30 11.83 -9.76
C ALA A 80 -16.60 12.79 -10.73
N ASP A 81 -15.71 13.67 -10.21
CA ASP A 81 -14.96 14.63 -11.05
C ASP A 81 -14.05 13.97 -12.09
N ILE A 82 -13.59 12.72 -11.89
CA ILE A 82 -12.80 11.99 -12.88
C ILE A 82 -13.65 11.43 -14.05
N PHE A 83 -14.97 11.37 -13.88
CA PHE A 83 -15.91 10.88 -14.91
C PHE A 83 -16.43 11.97 -15.86
N LYS A 84 -15.97 13.23 -15.73
CA LYS A 84 -16.47 14.36 -16.51
C LYS A 84 -16.32 14.19 -18.04
N LYS A 85 -15.24 13.53 -18.49
CA LYS A 85 -15.02 13.28 -19.92
C LYS A 85 -15.66 11.94 -20.33
N PRO A 86 -16.55 11.90 -21.34
CA PRO A 86 -17.29 10.69 -21.71
C PRO A 86 -16.40 9.48 -22.00
N MET A 87 -15.28 9.68 -22.70
CA MET A 87 -14.33 8.61 -23.00
C MET A 87 -13.70 8.04 -21.71
N VAL A 88 -13.31 8.91 -20.78
CA VAL A 88 -12.74 8.51 -19.49
C VAL A 88 -13.81 7.79 -18.66
N ALA A 89 -15.04 8.30 -18.61
CA ALA A 89 -16.14 7.65 -17.91
C ALA A 89 -16.40 6.23 -18.45
N LYS A 90 -16.35 6.05 -19.78
CA LYS A 90 -16.49 4.74 -20.41
C LYS A 90 -15.36 3.78 -19.99
N ILE A 91 -14.12 4.24 -20.00
CA ILE A 91 -12.96 3.42 -19.57
C ILE A 91 -13.08 3.05 -18.08
N LEU A 92 -13.44 4.02 -17.22
CA LEU A 92 -13.58 3.79 -15.77
C LEU A 92 -14.72 2.79 -15.47
N SER A 93 -15.84 2.89 -16.18
CA SER A 93 -16.93 1.91 -16.04
C SER A 93 -16.53 0.51 -16.52
N MET A 94 -15.69 0.40 -17.56
CA MET A 94 -15.16 -0.90 -18.03
C MET A 94 -14.26 -1.58 -16.99
N ILE A 95 -13.65 -0.83 -16.07
CA ILE A 95 -12.87 -1.34 -14.95
C ILE A 95 -13.64 -1.29 -13.62
N TYR A 96 -14.97 -1.33 -13.69
CA TYR A 96 -15.89 -1.43 -12.55
C TYR A 96 -15.84 -0.26 -11.57
N MET A 97 -15.52 0.96 -12.03
CA MET A 97 -15.60 2.16 -11.21
C MET A 97 -16.96 2.81 -11.28
N LEU A 98 -17.49 3.22 -10.14
CA LEU A 98 -18.76 3.94 -9.96
C LEU A 98 -18.49 5.34 -9.41
N PRO A 99 -19.19 6.40 -9.94
CA PRO A 99 -18.96 7.76 -9.48
C PRO A 99 -19.60 8.01 -8.11
N ILE A 100 -18.89 8.67 -7.19
CA ILE A 100 -19.42 9.18 -5.92
C ILE A 100 -19.24 10.70 -5.85
N TYR A 101 -20.33 11.43 -5.59
CA TYR A 101 -20.37 12.88 -5.56
C TYR A 101 -20.18 13.39 -4.13
N ARG A 102 -19.39 14.46 -3.97
CA ARG A 102 -19.11 15.12 -2.70
C ARG A 102 -19.80 16.48 -2.64
N GLN A 103 -20.14 16.98 -1.45
CA GLN A 103 -20.78 18.28 -1.27
C GLN A 103 -20.09 19.42 -2.05
N ARG A 104 -18.74 19.41 -2.12
CA ARG A 104 -17.95 20.39 -2.87
C ARG A 104 -18.02 20.26 -4.38
N ASP A 105 -18.68 19.24 -4.92
CA ASP A 105 -18.77 19.03 -6.38
C ASP A 105 -19.89 19.88 -7.02
N GLY A 106 -20.64 20.67 -6.22
CA GLY A 106 -21.58 21.73 -6.68
C GLY A 106 -22.86 21.20 -7.35
N VAL A 107 -23.23 19.93 -7.11
CA VAL A 107 -24.43 19.29 -7.64
C VAL A 107 -25.33 18.82 -6.52
N ASP A 108 -26.58 18.47 -6.81
CA ASP A 108 -27.45 17.76 -5.87
C ASP A 108 -26.85 16.37 -5.56
N THR A 109 -25.97 16.36 -4.57
CA THR A 109 -25.19 15.17 -4.18
C THR A 109 -26.06 14.06 -3.64
N ILE A 110 -27.23 14.39 -3.05
CA ILE A 110 -28.17 13.41 -2.51
C ILE A 110 -28.76 12.61 -3.68
N LYS A 111 -29.38 13.31 -4.64
CA LYS A 111 -30.01 12.70 -5.83
C LYS A 111 -29.02 11.93 -6.69
N MET A 112 -27.83 12.51 -6.91
CA MET A 112 -26.79 11.87 -7.73
C MET A 112 -26.19 10.64 -7.07
N ASN A 113 -25.96 10.66 -5.75
CA ASN A 113 -25.46 9.52 -5.02
C ASN A 113 -26.50 8.42 -4.86
N GLN A 114 -27.81 8.75 -4.83
CA GLN A 114 -28.86 7.74 -4.76
C GLN A 114 -28.75 6.76 -5.93
N LYS A 115 -28.56 7.25 -7.16
CA LYS A 115 -28.37 6.39 -8.33
C LYS A 115 -27.16 5.46 -8.19
N THR A 116 -26.07 5.95 -7.63
CA THR A 116 -24.87 5.15 -7.37
C THR A 116 -25.11 4.10 -6.29
N PHE A 117 -25.83 4.48 -5.24
CA PHE A 117 -26.20 3.58 -4.14
C PHE A 117 -27.14 2.48 -4.65
N ASP A 118 -28.14 2.83 -5.46
CA ASP A 118 -29.04 1.85 -6.11
C ASP A 118 -28.27 0.83 -6.93
N THR A 119 -27.25 1.27 -7.66
CA THR A 119 -26.35 0.38 -8.40
C THR A 119 -25.55 -0.54 -7.42
N CYS A 120 -25.07 0.00 -6.29
CA CYS A 120 -24.39 -0.80 -5.27
C CYS A 120 -25.35 -1.83 -4.65
N PHE A 121 -26.61 -1.45 -4.38
CA PHE A 121 -27.64 -2.36 -3.85
C PHE A 121 -27.87 -3.54 -4.80
N ASP A 122 -28.00 -3.26 -6.10
CA ASP A 122 -28.20 -4.29 -7.12
C ASP A 122 -26.98 -5.22 -7.24
N ILE A 123 -25.76 -4.67 -7.13
CA ILE A 123 -24.53 -5.46 -7.10
C ILE A 123 -24.52 -6.41 -5.90
N LEU A 124 -24.83 -5.91 -4.70
CA LEU A 124 -24.87 -6.71 -3.48
C LEU A 124 -25.96 -7.78 -3.53
N LYS A 125 -27.18 -7.46 -4.02
CA LYS A 125 -28.26 -8.44 -4.23
C LYS A 125 -27.81 -9.57 -5.16
N ASN A 126 -27.03 -9.25 -6.19
CA ASN A 126 -26.47 -10.22 -7.13
C ASN A 126 -25.17 -10.87 -6.63
N LYS A 127 -24.90 -10.82 -5.31
CA LYS A 127 -23.73 -11.43 -4.69
C LYS A 127 -22.38 -10.90 -5.22
N GLY A 128 -22.38 -9.68 -5.72
CA GLY A 128 -21.18 -8.99 -6.19
C GLY A 128 -20.43 -8.27 -5.07
N ASN A 129 -19.28 -7.72 -5.42
CA ASN A 129 -18.36 -7.07 -4.51
C ASN A 129 -18.30 -5.56 -4.75
N VAL A 130 -18.35 -4.77 -3.66
CA VAL A 130 -18.18 -3.32 -3.69
C VAL A 130 -17.08 -2.94 -2.69
N ILE A 131 -16.15 -2.07 -3.10
CA ILE A 131 -15.11 -1.50 -2.22
C ILE A 131 -15.43 -0.04 -1.95
N ILE A 132 -15.35 0.32 -0.67
CA ILE A 132 -15.50 1.69 -0.20
C ILE A 132 -14.32 2.02 0.71
N PHE A 133 -13.81 3.23 0.55
CA PHE A 133 -12.86 3.85 1.45
C PHE A 133 -13.62 4.83 2.36
N PRO A 134 -14.03 4.41 3.56
CA PRO A 134 -14.96 5.19 4.39
C PRO A 134 -14.37 6.50 4.90
N GLU A 135 -13.06 6.70 4.84
CA GLU A 135 -12.40 7.97 5.16
C GLU A 135 -12.76 9.10 4.17
N GLY A 136 -13.25 8.76 2.97
CA GLY A 136 -13.69 9.71 1.94
C GLY A 136 -12.58 10.47 1.21
N ASN A 137 -11.36 10.40 1.69
CA ASN A 137 -10.13 10.91 1.07
C ASN A 137 -8.95 10.01 1.44
N HIS A 138 -7.92 9.98 0.63
CA HIS A 138 -6.66 9.32 0.96
C HIS A 138 -5.75 10.22 1.83
N ASN A 139 -4.96 9.61 2.71
CA ASN A 139 -3.90 10.25 3.48
C ASN A 139 -2.75 9.27 3.68
N TYR A 140 -1.50 9.70 3.44
CA TYR A 140 -0.31 8.87 3.64
C TYR A 140 0.03 8.63 5.11
N LYS A 141 -0.51 9.43 6.04
CA LYS A 141 -0.31 9.21 7.47
C LYS A 141 -1.00 7.91 7.91
N LYS A 142 -0.35 7.18 8.80
CA LYS A 142 -0.92 6.02 9.49
C LYS A 142 -1.76 6.48 10.67
N SER A 143 -2.77 7.25 10.37
CA SER A 143 -3.72 7.82 11.33
C SER A 143 -5.11 7.66 10.73
N LEU A 144 -5.99 6.94 11.43
CA LEU A 144 -7.35 6.71 10.98
C LEU A 144 -8.20 7.95 11.25
N ARG A 145 -8.81 8.47 10.20
CA ARG A 145 -9.71 9.62 10.28
C ARG A 145 -11.14 9.17 10.58
N PRO A 146 -11.99 10.10 11.03
CA PRO A 146 -13.42 9.83 11.21
C PRO A 146 -14.04 9.26 9.93
N LEU A 147 -14.75 8.15 10.05
CA LEU A 147 -15.36 7.47 8.92
C LEU A 147 -16.67 8.17 8.49
N LYS A 148 -16.89 8.20 7.18
CA LYS A 148 -18.18 8.58 6.59
C LYS A 148 -19.12 7.38 6.64
N LYS A 149 -20.41 7.64 6.90
CA LYS A 149 -21.46 6.63 7.05
C LYS A 149 -21.86 5.92 5.74
N GLY A 150 -21.10 6.10 4.64
CA GLY A 150 -21.43 5.56 3.31
C GLY A 150 -21.49 4.03 3.29
N VAL A 151 -20.59 3.34 4.01
CA VAL A 151 -20.59 1.88 4.09
C VAL A 151 -21.87 1.38 4.73
N SER A 152 -22.22 1.90 5.92
CA SER A 152 -23.41 1.49 6.66
C SER A 152 -24.71 1.82 5.89
N ARG A 153 -24.77 3.00 5.25
CA ARG A 153 -25.90 3.38 4.40
C ARG A 153 -26.10 2.48 3.21
N ILE A 154 -25.03 2.06 2.54
CA ILE A 154 -25.11 1.14 1.40
C ILE A 154 -25.52 -0.25 1.87
N ALA A 155 -24.96 -0.75 2.96
CA ALA A 155 -25.28 -2.08 3.47
C ALA A 155 -26.76 -2.18 3.91
N LEU A 156 -27.18 -1.24 4.77
CA LEU A 156 -28.55 -1.22 5.32
C LEU A 156 -29.58 -0.77 4.29
N GLY A 157 -29.25 0.19 3.41
CA GLY A 157 -30.13 0.60 2.33
C GLY A 157 -30.35 -0.47 1.29
N ALA A 158 -29.36 -1.33 1.03
CA ALA A 158 -29.55 -2.52 0.19
C ALA A 158 -30.54 -3.50 0.87
N ALA A 159 -30.39 -3.73 2.18
CA ALA A 159 -31.32 -4.57 2.92
C ALA A 159 -32.75 -4.02 2.88
N GLU A 160 -32.93 -2.74 3.13
CA GLU A 160 -34.23 -2.06 3.07
C GLU A 160 -34.88 -2.15 1.68
N LYS A 161 -34.12 -1.83 0.60
CA LYS A 161 -34.59 -1.93 -0.79
C LYS A 161 -35.15 -3.30 -1.16
N TYR A 162 -34.56 -4.35 -0.61
CA TYR A 162 -34.95 -5.74 -0.87
C TYR A 162 -35.70 -6.38 0.30
N ASN A 163 -36.44 -5.59 1.08
CA ASN A 163 -37.27 -6.06 2.19
C ASN A 163 -36.54 -6.95 3.21
N TYR A 164 -35.23 -6.68 3.42
CA TYR A 164 -34.33 -7.45 4.28
C TYR A 164 -34.15 -8.92 3.88
N ASP A 165 -34.51 -9.29 2.64
CA ASP A 165 -34.34 -10.61 2.05
C ASP A 165 -33.08 -10.63 1.15
N ILE A 166 -31.94 -10.26 1.74
CA ILE A 166 -30.61 -10.34 1.10
C ILE A 166 -29.54 -10.73 2.12
N ASP A 167 -28.50 -11.42 1.64
CA ASP A 167 -27.32 -11.72 2.43
C ASP A 167 -26.19 -10.76 2.07
N VAL A 168 -25.87 -9.85 2.98
CA VAL A 168 -24.79 -8.87 2.83
C VAL A 168 -23.84 -8.97 4.00
N LYS A 169 -22.55 -9.08 3.70
CA LYS A 169 -21.49 -9.06 4.69
C LYS A 169 -20.58 -7.87 4.47
N ILE A 170 -20.13 -7.22 5.56
CA ILE A 170 -19.09 -6.20 5.50
C ILE A 170 -17.77 -6.84 5.91
N VAL A 171 -16.79 -6.83 5.02
CA VAL A 171 -15.43 -7.25 5.32
C VAL A 171 -14.55 -6.02 5.48
N VAL A 172 -14.07 -5.82 6.70
CA VAL A 172 -13.15 -4.71 7.01
C VAL A 172 -11.73 -5.15 6.68
N LEU A 173 -11.03 -4.39 5.84
CA LEU A 173 -9.66 -4.67 5.41
C LEU A 173 -8.69 -3.60 5.92
N GLY A 174 -7.70 -4.02 6.71
CA GLY A 174 -6.56 -3.19 7.07
C GLY A 174 -5.44 -3.30 6.03
N LEU A 175 -5.07 -2.18 5.41
CA LEU A 175 -3.99 -2.09 4.44
C LEU A 175 -2.82 -1.34 5.05
N ASP A 176 -1.63 -1.96 5.09
CA ASP A 176 -0.41 -1.37 5.64
C ASP A 176 0.75 -1.43 4.66
N TYR A 177 1.32 -0.27 4.36
CA TYR A 177 2.56 -0.13 3.61
C TYR A 177 3.72 0.14 4.56
N GLU A 178 4.81 -0.62 4.47
CA GLU A 178 6.03 -0.29 5.22
C GLU A 178 6.55 1.11 4.86
N ASN A 179 6.43 1.49 3.60
CA ASN A 179 6.71 2.84 3.11
C ASN A 179 5.88 3.14 1.86
N HIS A 180 5.05 4.16 1.92
CA HIS A 180 4.15 4.57 0.82
C HIS A 180 4.87 5.06 -0.43
N PHE A 181 6.07 5.64 -0.26
CA PHE A 181 6.74 6.40 -1.32
C PHE A 181 7.93 5.67 -1.94
N LYS A 182 8.34 4.55 -1.36
CA LYS A 182 9.56 3.83 -1.78
C LYS A 182 9.23 2.43 -2.27
N MET A 183 9.80 2.10 -3.40
CA MET A 183 9.89 0.75 -3.91
C MET A 183 10.62 -0.18 -2.92
N ASN A 184 10.38 -1.49 -3.01
CA ASN A 184 11.01 -2.53 -2.19
C ASN A 184 10.63 -2.50 -0.68
N GLY A 185 9.52 -1.86 -0.33
CA GLY A 185 8.88 -2.01 0.98
C GLY A 185 8.04 -3.28 1.07
N SER A 186 7.48 -3.53 2.25
CA SER A 186 6.51 -4.60 2.46
C SER A 186 5.09 -4.05 2.35
N LEU A 187 4.19 -4.91 1.85
CA LEU A 187 2.76 -4.67 1.78
C LEU A 187 2.05 -5.73 2.64
N TYR A 188 1.21 -5.29 3.55
CA TYR A 188 0.39 -6.15 4.38
C TYR A 188 -1.08 -5.83 4.21
N LEU A 189 -1.89 -6.86 3.96
CA LEU A 189 -3.34 -6.79 3.94
C LEU A 189 -3.88 -7.76 4.98
N ASN A 190 -4.77 -7.28 5.83
CA ASN A 190 -5.37 -8.06 6.90
C ASN A 190 -6.90 -7.93 6.84
N ALA A 191 -7.59 -9.06 6.67
CA ALA A 191 -9.05 -9.10 6.66
C ALA A 191 -9.58 -9.47 8.05
N GLY A 192 -10.42 -8.60 8.60
CA GLY A 192 -11.14 -8.87 9.83
C GLY A 192 -12.25 -9.89 9.65
N THR A 193 -12.81 -10.36 10.76
CA THR A 193 -14.03 -11.20 10.76
C THR A 193 -15.17 -10.42 10.08
N PRO A 194 -15.92 -11.05 9.17
CA PRO A 194 -17.03 -10.40 8.51
C PRO A 194 -18.09 -9.92 9.49
N ILE A 195 -18.61 -8.73 9.28
CA ILE A 195 -19.77 -8.22 10.01
C ILE A 195 -21.00 -8.66 9.23
N ASP A 196 -21.86 -9.42 9.87
CA ASP A 196 -23.14 -9.81 9.32
C ASP A 196 -24.12 -8.64 9.41
N VAL A 197 -24.57 -8.11 8.28
CA VAL A 197 -25.50 -6.98 8.26
C VAL A 197 -26.88 -7.37 8.77
N SER A 198 -27.23 -8.66 8.70
CA SER A 198 -28.53 -9.18 9.21
C SER A 198 -28.71 -8.99 10.70
N GLU A 199 -27.61 -8.93 11.49
CA GLU A 199 -27.64 -8.62 12.92
C GLU A 199 -28.29 -7.24 13.23
N TYR A 200 -28.35 -6.35 12.23
CA TYR A 200 -28.83 -4.98 12.36
C TYR A 200 -30.25 -4.77 11.79
N TYR A 201 -30.86 -5.76 11.12
CA TYR A 201 -32.11 -5.56 10.37
C TYR A 201 -33.27 -5.15 11.26
N GLU A 202 -33.48 -5.81 12.37
CA GLU A 202 -34.61 -5.49 13.27
C GLU A 202 -34.46 -4.11 13.93
N ASN A 203 -33.22 -3.72 14.28
CA ASN A 203 -32.95 -2.40 14.82
C ASN A 203 -33.10 -1.32 13.74
N HIS A 204 -32.69 -1.60 12.50
CA HIS A 204 -32.80 -0.67 11.39
C HIS A 204 -34.27 -0.39 11.04
N LYS A 205 -35.16 -1.37 11.09
CA LYS A 205 -36.61 -1.18 10.91
C LYS A 205 -37.19 -0.22 11.95
N LYS A 206 -36.68 -0.25 13.19
CA LYS A 206 -37.14 0.58 14.31
C LYS A 206 -36.53 1.99 14.33
N ASN A 207 -35.20 2.05 14.17
CA ASN A 207 -34.44 3.30 14.23
C ASN A 207 -33.28 3.29 13.23
N PRO A 208 -33.50 3.65 11.96
CA PRO A 208 -32.49 3.60 10.89
C PRO A 208 -31.26 4.46 11.22
N SER A 209 -31.44 5.66 11.75
CA SER A 209 -30.35 6.61 12.00
C SER A 209 -29.37 6.12 13.07
N GLU A 210 -29.87 5.60 14.17
CA GLU A 210 -29.09 5.05 15.26
C GLU A 210 -28.34 3.78 14.81
N THR A 211 -29.02 2.90 14.08
CA THR A 211 -28.44 1.66 13.58
C THR A 211 -27.27 1.92 12.60
N ILE A 212 -27.42 2.93 11.72
CA ILE A 212 -26.34 3.38 10.84
C ILE A 212 -25.13 3.87 11.65
N ASN A 213 -25.35 4.59 12.75
CA ASN A 213 -24.26 5.04 13.63
C ASN A 213 -23.56 3.85 14.30
N ASN A 214 -24.32 2.96 14.93
CA ASN A 214 -23.78 1.79 15.63
C ASN A 214 -22.97 0.88 14.69
N LEU A 215 -23.46 0.65 13.48
CA LEU A 215 -22.72 -0.11 12.46
C LEU A 215 -21.44 0.64 12.00
N SER A 216 -21.51 1.96 11.86
CA SER A 216 -20.34 2.78 11.50
C SER A 216 -19.27 2.76 12.58
N ASP A 217 -19.65 2.79 13.84
CA ASP A 217 -18.75 2.71 14.99
C ASP A 217 -18.09 1.32 15.08
N ARG A 218 -18.86 0.25 14.86
CA ARG A 218 -18.30 -1.12 14.77
C ARG A 218 -17.26 -1.23 13.66
N ILE A 219 -17.53 -0.66 12.47
CA ILE A 219 -16.59 -0.62 11.36
C ILE A 219 -15.33 0.17 11.74
N TYR A 220 -15.48 1.33 12.41
CA TYR A 220 -14.35 2.15 12.85
C TYR A 220 -13.45 1.37 13.83
N HIS A 221 -14.01 0.76 14.85
CA HIS A 221 -13.25 0.00 15.84
C HIS A 221 -12.56 -1.21 15.20
N THR A 222 -13.27 -1.93 14.34
CA THR A 222 -12.68 -3.04 13.59
C THR A 222 -11.53 -2.58 12.72
N LEU A 223 -11.70 -1.50 11.94
CA LEU A 223 -10.63 -0.98 11.08
C LEU A 223 -9.43 -0.49 11.89
N SER A 224 -9.66 0.23 12.98
CA SER A 224 -8.61 0.69 13.89
C SER A 224 -7.80 -0.48 14.47
N SER A 225 -8.44 -1.62 14.73
CA SER A 225 -7.75 -2.83 15.22
C SER A 225 -6.88 -3.51 14.15
N LEU A 226 -7.21 -3.36 12.88
CA LEU A 226 -6.52 -4.00 11.75
C LEU A 226 -5.37 -3.21 11.15
N ILE A 227 -5.14 -1.96 11.60
CA ILE A 227 -4.10 -1.07 11.07
C ILE A 227 -3.16 -0.57 12.18
N ILE A 228 -2.05 0.03 11.79
CA ILE A 228 -1.24 0.88 12.68
C ILE A 228 -1.91 2.26 12.67
N ASN A 229 -2.38 2.71 13.84
CA ASN A 229 -3.12 3.95 13.99
C ASN A 229 -2.42 4.90 14.97
N ILE A 230 -1.53 5.74 14.48
CA ILE A 230 -0.81 6.76 15.26
C ILE A 230 -1.76 7.92 15.48
N LYS A 231 -2.19 8.15 16.75
CA LYS A 231 -3.16 9.19 17.13
C LYS A 231 -2.51 10.54 17.38
N ASP A 232 -1.28 10.54 17.88
CA ASP A 232 -0.53 11.77 18.11
C ASP A 232 -0.08 12.35 16.75
N ASP A 233 -0.73 13.42 16.32
CA ASP A 233 -0.44 14.10 15.06
C ASP A 233 0.74 15.07 15.16
N GLU A 234 1.03 15.58 16.36
CA GLU A 234 2.14 16.51 16.63
C GLU A 234 3.48 15.78 16.52
N ASN A 235 3.58 14.61 17.16
CA ASN A 235 4.78 13.79 17.16
C ASN A 235 4.76 12.66 16.10
N TYR A 236 3.89 12.78 15.10
CA TYR A 236 3.67 11.72 14.11
C TYR A 236 4.96 11.25 13.43
N ASP A 237 5.82 12.17 13.02
CA ASP A 237 7.04 11.87 12.26
C ASP A 237 8.07 11.08 13.09
N GLU A 238 8.18 11.38 14.39
CA GLU A 238 9.06 10.74 15.35
C GLU A 238 8.54 9.34 15.70
N LEU A 239 7.25 9.20 15.95
CA LEU A 239 6.59 7.92 16.17
C LEU A 239 6.65 7.04 14.93
N TYR A 240 6.38 7.59 13.75
CA TYR A 240 6.55 6.85 12.50
C TYR A 240 8.00 6.37 12.33
N TYR A 241 9.00 7.22 12.65
CA TYR A 241 10.41 6.86 12.59
C TYR A 241 10.73 5.72 13.58
N LEU A 242 10.25 5.80 14.80
CA LEU A 242 10.38 4.78 15.83
C LEU A 242 9.81 3.43 15.36
N LEU A 243 8.60 3.42 14.82
CA LEU A 243 7.91 2.18 14.41
C LEU A 243 8.53 1.54 13.15
N HIS A 244 9.03 2.34 12.22
CA HIS A 244 9.44 1.86 10.89
C HIS A 244 10.95 1.83 10.65
N ARG A 245 11.75 2.53 11.46
CA ARG A 245 13.20 2.64 11.26
C ARG A 245 14.02 2.03 12.38
N VAL A 246 13.50 2.07 13.61
CA VAL A 246 14.15 1.40 14.74
C VAL A 246 13.89 -0.12 14.61
N PRO A 247 14.94 -0.96 14.55
CA PRO A 247 14.79 -2.39 14.35
C PRO A 247 14.08 -3.06 15.54
N PHE A 248 13.64 -4.29 15.31
CA PHE A 248 13.16 -5.22 16.34
C PHE A 248 14.24 -6.26 16.61
N GLU A 249 14.30 -6.82 17.82
CA GLU A 249 15.23 -7.90 18.17
C GLU A 249 15.00 -9.13 17.28
N ASN A 250 13.73 -9.46 17.05
CA ASN A 250 13.36 -10.53 16.16
C ASN A 250 13.41 -10.06 14.69
N ASN A 251 14.47 -10.44 14.01
CA ASN A 251 14.74 -10.04 12.61
C ASN A 251 14.01 -10.93 11.59
N SER A 252 12.79 -11.32 11.89
CA SER A 252 11.96 -12.10 10.96
C SER A 252 11.67 -11.33 9.67
N ASN A 253 11.66 -12.05 8.54
CA ASN A 253 11.20 -11.51 7.26
C ASN A 253 9.68 -11.56 7.10
N LYS A 254 8.95 -12.19 8.03
CA LYS A 254 7.49 -12.33 7.99
C LYS A 254 6.82 -10.97 8.20
N VAL A 255 6.01 -10.55 7.23
CA VAL A 255 5.42 -9.20 7.21
C VAL A 255 4.41 -9.02 8.36
N SER A 256 3.56 -10.01 8.60
CA SER A 256 2.59 -10.01 9.71
C SER A 256 3.25 -9.88 11.07
N LEU A 257 4.38 -10.56 11.29
CA LEU A 257 5.10 -10.44 12.57
C LEU A 257 5.66 -9.04 12.76
N LYS A 258 6.26 -8.43 11.72
CA LYS A 258 6.71 -7.03 11.77
C LYS A 258 5.57 -6.06 12.05
N PHE A 259 4.42 -6.30 11.44
CA PHE A 259 3.22 -5.50 11.69
C PHE A 259 2.78 -5.62 13.15
N LYS A 260 2.69 -6.84 13.68
CA LYS A 260 2.34 -7.12 15.07
C LYS A 260 3.30 -6.41 16.04
N LEU A 261 4.61 -6.56 15.85
CA LEU A 261 5.64 -5.91 16.68
C LEU A 261 5.55 -4.37 16.64
N ARG A 262 5.23 -3.78 15.47
CA ARG A 262 4.99 -2.32 15.38
C ARG A 262 3.77 -1.90 16.18
N LYS A 263 2.72 -2.70 16.14
CA LYS A 263 1.49 -2.42 16.89
C LYS A 263 1.72 -2.51 18.40
N GLU A 264 2.38 -3.57 18.85
CA GLU A 264 2.76 -3.74 20.26
C GLU A 264 3.67 -2.60 20.76
N ARG A 265 4.63 -2.16 19.92
CA ARG A 265 5.48 -1.00 20.25
C ARG A 265 4.66 0.30 20.33
N LEU A 266 3.71 0.51 19.42
CA LEU A 266 2.83 1.68 19.48
C LEU A 266 2.00 1.68 20.76
N GLU A 267 1.39 0.55 21.12
CA GLU A 267 0.62 0.39 22.36
C GLU A 267 1.46 0.66 23.62
N LYS A 268 2.73 0.21 23.64
CA LYS A 268 3.67 0.53 24.74
C LYS A 268 3.93 2.03 24.84
N ILE A 269 4.14 2.71 23.71
CA ILE A 269 4.40 4.16 23.68
C ILE A 269 3.14 4.95 24.07
N GLU A 270 1.96 4.59 23.59
CA GLU A 270 0.70 5.21 23.99
C GLU A 270 0.39 5.00 25.51
N LYS A 271 0.81 3.86 26.05
CA LYS A 271 0.73 3.62 27.49
C LYS A 271 1.73 4.49 28.25
N LEU A 272 2.97 4.61 27.76
CA LEU A 272 4.00 5.43 28.37
C LEU A 272 3.61 6.91 28.42
N GLU A 273 3.02 7.44 27.35
CA GLU A 273 2.48 8.79 27.29
C GLU A 273 1.55 9.09 28.47
N LYS A 274 0.66 8.14 28.83
CA LYS A 274 -0.28 8.26 29.93
C LYS A 274 0.31 8.06 31.31
N THR A 275 1.34 7.19 31.44
CA THR A 275 1.89 6.79 32.74
C THR A 275 3.14 7.56 33.12
N ASN A 276 3.90 8.05 32.15
CA ASN A 276 5.15 8.82 32.36
C ASN A 276 5.38 9.75 31.16
N ALA A 277 4.65 10.87 31.13
CA ALA A 277 4.70 11.86 30.06
C ALA A 277 6.14 12.43 29.88
N SER A 278 6.89 12.63 30.95
CA SER A 278 8.28 13.12 30.85
C SER A 278 9.18 12.18 30.04
N LEU A 279 9.11 10.88 30.31
CA LEU A 279 9.91 9.89 29.57
C LEU A 279 9.43 9.75 28.12
N TYR A 280 8.13 9.90 27.88
CA TYR A 280 7.56 9.94 26.52
C TYR A 280 8.18 11.09 25.72
N GLU A 281 8.15 12.31 26.24
CA GLU A 281 8.71 13.51 25.59
C GLU A 281 10.23 13.37 25.34
N GLU A 282 10.97 12.80 26.29
CA GLU A 282 12.39 12.50 26.11
C GLU A 282 12.63 11.54 24.94
N ILE A 283 11.85 10.47 24.82
CA ILE A 283 11.96 9.50 23.73
C ILE A 283 11.63 10.15 22.38
N VAL A 284 10.56 10.93 22.31
CA VAL A 284 10.15 11.63 21.09
C VAL A 284 11.23 12.63 20.65
N SER A 285 11.71 13.47 21.57
CA SER A 285 12.80 14.41 21.31
C SER A 285 14.07 13.68 20.82
N PHE A 286 14.39 12.57 21.46
CA PHE A 286 15.53 11.74 21.04
C PHE A 286 15.33 11.13 19.65
N MET A 287 14.12 10.73 19.26
CA MET A 287 13.86 10.22 17.92
C MET A 287 14.09 11.29 16.85
N SER A 288 13.83 12.55 17.16
CA SER A 288 14.15 13.68 16.28
C SER A 288 15.67 13.86 16.13
N GLU A 289 16.43 13.87 17.25
CA GLU A 289 17.90 13.91 17.25
C GLU A 289 18.49 12.74 16.45
N LEU A 290 17.99 11.54 16.68
CA LEU A 290 18.42 10.31 15.99
C LEU A 290 18.19 10.42 14.48
N LYS A 291 16.99 10.84 14.05
CA LYS A 291 16.62 11.02 12.64
C LYS A 291 17.57 12.00 11.92
N ILE A 292 17.87 13.14 12.55
CA ILE A 292 18.78 14.16 12.01
C ILE A 292 20.20 13.59 11.89
N THR A 293 20.71 12.96 12.95
CA THR A 293 22.07 12.41 12.98
C THR A 293 22.26 11.26 11.98
N MET A 294 21.30 10.34 11.91
CA MET A 294 21.32 9.26 10.91
C MET A 294 21.32 9.79 9.48
N LYS A 295 20.59 10.86 9.21
CA LYS A 295 20.59 11.53 7.89
C LYS A 295 21.92 12.22 7.60
N LYS A 296 22.48 12.95 8.57
CA LYS A 296 23.77 13.66 8.46
C LYS A 296 24.90 12.70 8.06
N PHE A 297 25.03 11.59 8.76
CA PHE A 297 26.08 10.60 8.54
C PHE A 297 25.70 9.51 7.50
N LYS A 298 24.52 9.59 6.88
CA LYS A 298 24.00 8.60 5.92
C LYS A 298 23.96 7.18 6.52
N LEU A 299 23.57 7.06 7.78
CA LEU A 299 23.49 5.81 8.56
C LEU A 299 22.05 5.30 8.63
N ARG A 300 21.92 4.10 9.16
CA ARG A 300 20.63 3.49 9.52
C ARG A 300 20.66 3.00 10.96
N PRO A 301 19.55 3.11 11.72
CA PRO A 301 19.52 2.79 13.16
C PRO A 301 19.99 1.37 13.52
N TYR A 302 19.82 0.38 12.65
CA TYR A 302 20.28 -0.98 12.91
C TYR A 302 21.80 -1.09 13.14
N LEU A 303 22.58 -0.15 12.63
CA LEU A 303 24.04 -0.13 12.83
C LEU A 303 24.41 0.17 14.29
N LEU A 304 23.54 0.85 15.05
CA LEU A 304 23.79 1.18 16.45
C LEU A 304 23.74 -0.03 17.38
N HIS A 305 23.14 -1.16 16.95
CA HIS A 305 23.12 -2.40 17.73
C HIS A 305 24.44 -3.18 17.72
N GLN A 306 25.33 -2.86 16.79
CA GLN A 306 26.59 -3.59 16.61
C GLN A 306 27.81 -2.68 16.74
N LYS A 307 28.98 -3.27 17.01
CA LYS A 307 30.25 -2.56 16.87
C LYS A 307 30.59 -2.35 15.40
N PRO A 308 31.40 -1.33 15.06
CA PRO A 308 31.88 -1.15 13.69
C PRO A 308 32.68 -2.37 13.19
N ASN A 309 32.46 -2.70 11.92
CA ASN A 309 33.19 -3.78 11.26
C ASN A 309 34.71 -3.53 11.25
N SER A 310 35.51 -4.60 11.15
CA SER A 310 36.93 -4.50 10.92
C SER A 310 37.26 -3.87 9.58
N LEU A 311 38.42 -3.24 9.45
CA LEU A 311 38.85 -2.67 8.16
C LEU A 311 38.97 -3.74 7.06
N LEU A 312 39.44 -4.94 7.41
CA LEU A 312 39.55 -6.07 6.48
C LEU A 312 38.16 -6.45 5.92
N SER A 313 37.13 -6.55 6.79
CA SER A 313 35.76 -6.85 6.33
C SER A 313 35.22 -5.77 5.39
N LEU A 314 35.46 -4.50 5.71
CA LEU A 314 35.04 -3.37 4.88
C LEU A 314 35.73 -3.37 3.53
N PHE A 315 37.03 -3.69 3.50
CA PHE A 315 37.82 -3.83 2.28
C PHE A 315 37.26 -4.96 1.39
N LEU A 316 37.00 -6.15 1.96
CA LEU A 316 36.45 -7.29 1.25
C LEU A 316 35.06 -6.96 0.67
N TYR A 317 34.17 -6.27 1.42
CA TYR A 317 32.87 -5.83 0.90
C TYR A 317 33.01 -4.83 -0.24
N SER A 318 34.01 -3.94 -0.18
CA SER A 318 34.29 -2.99 -1.25
C SER A 318 34.87 -3.66 -2.48
N LEU A 319 35.74 -4.67 -2.30
CA LEU A 319 36.30 -5.47 -3.39
C LEU A 319 35.20 -6.19 -4.19
N LEU A 320 34.19 -6.77 -3.49
CA LEU A 320 33.03 -7.36 -4.16
C LEU A 320 32.28 -6.33 -5.01
N LEU A 321 32.12 -5.09 -4.51
CA LEU A 321 31.49 -4.02 -5.31
C LEU A 321 32.31 -3.72 -6.58
N ILE A 322 33.61 -3.64 -6.47
CA ILE A 322 34.49 -3.38 -7.63
C ILE A 322 34.39 -4.56 -8.63
N LEU A 323 34.46 -5.79 -8.15
CA LEU A 323 34.39 -7.00 -9.00
C LEU A 323 33.09 -7.08 -9.80
N PHE A 324 31.95 -6.74 -9.17
CA PHE A 324 30.64 -6.81 -9.81
C PHE A 324 30.21 -5.50 -10.50
N SER A 325 31.04 -4.44 -10.46
CA SER A 325 30.72 -3.16 -11.08
C SER A 325 30.53 -3.23 -12.62
N PRO A 326 31.26 -4.05 -13.42
CA PRO A 326 31.02 -4.15 -14.85
C PRO A 326 29.58 -4.63 -15.16
N PHE A 327 29.10 -5.64 -14.44
CA PHE A 327 27.73 -6.15 -14.61
C PHE A 327 26.69 -5.09 -14.21
N HIS A 328 27.00 -4.27 -13.19
CA HIS A 328 26.14 -3.15 -12.79
C HIS A 328 26.08 -2.08 -13.90
N ILE A 329 27.19 -1.77 -14.54
CA ILE A 329 27.24 -0.80 -15.66
C ILE A 329 26.37 -1.30 -16.83
N ILE A 330 26.48 -2.56 -17.21
CA ILE A 330 25.60 -3.18 -18.22
C ILE A 330 24.11 -3.07 -17.77
N GLY A 331 23.85 -3.36 -16.50
CA GLY A 331 22.49 -3.20 -15.93
C GLY A 331 21.98 -1.77 -15.98
N LEU A 332 22.83 -0.76 -15.87
CA LEU A 332 22.42 0.65 -16.01
C LEU A 332 21.96 0.98 -17.43
N THR A 333 22.62 0.48 -18.48
CA THR A 333 22.22 0.75 -19.87
C THR A 333 20.81 0.22 -20.17
N THR A 334 20.45 -0.92 -19.59
CA THR A 334 19.16 -1.58 -19.83
C THR A 334 18.03 -1.11 -18.88
N ASN A 335 18.35 -0.47 -17.76
CA ASN A 335 17.33 -0.20 -16.71
C ASN A 335 17.27 1.27 -16.25
N TYR A 336 18.27 2.10 -16.53
CA TYR A 336 18.31 3.47 -16.02
C TYR A 336 17.20 4.35 -16.60
N LEU A 337 17.04 4.34 -17.93
CA LEU A 337 16.03 5.16 -18.61
C LEU A 337 14.61 4.80 -18.18
N PRO A 338 14.16 3.53 -18.25
CA PRO A 338 12.80 3.17 -17.87
C PRO A 338 12.51 3.40 -16.37
N TYR A 339 13.54 3.40 -15.52
CA TYR A 339 13.39 3.78 -14.11
C TYR A 339 13.32 5.30 -13.89
N LYS A 340 14.22 6.07 -14.51
CA LYS A 340 14.34 7.51 -14.26
C LYS A 340 13.25 8.35 -14.92
N THR A 341 12.82 7.98 -16.12
CA THR A 341 11.84 8.76 -16.88
C THR A 341 10.50 8.90 -16.13
N PRO A 342 9.87 7.82 -15.62
CA PRO A 342 8.66 7.96 -14.82
C PRO A 342 8.86 8.75 -13.53
N VAL A 343 10.00 8.57 -12.87
CA VAL A 343 10.32 9.30 -11.63
C VAL A 343 10.44 10.81 -11.91
N TRP A 344 11.15 11.18 -12.96
CA TRP A 344 11.28 12.57 -13.37
C TRP A 344 9.93 13.17 -13.76
N PHE A 345 9.17 12.49 -14.62
CA PHE A 345 7.86 12.93 -15.07
C PHE A 345 6.90 13.18 -13.88
N VAL A 346 6.76 12.22 -13.00
CA VAL A 346 5.87 12.34 -11.85
C VAL A 346 6.31 13.45 -10.90
N ASN A 347 7.60 13.55 -10.61
CA ASN A 347 8.10 14.60 -9.70
C ASN A 347 7.94 16.02 -10.27
N SER A 348 8.00 16.18 -11.61
CA SER A 348 7.93 17.51 -12.26
C SER A 348 6.49 17.89 -12.63
N LYS A 349 5.62 16.94 -12.96
CA LYS A 349 4.29 17.22 -13.53
C LYS A 349 3.13 16.95 -12.57
N VAL A 350 3.33 16.12 -11.55
CA VAL A 350 2.25 15.75 -10.61
C VAL A 350 2.40 16.54 -9.32
N LYS A 351 1.52 17.53 -9.10
CA LYS A 351 1.55 18.38 -7.91
C LYS A 351 1.19 17.63 -6.62
N ASP A 352 0.19 16.74 -6.68
CA ASP A 352 -0.29 16.00 -5.52
C ASP A 352 0.61 14.79 -5.25
N LYS A 353 1.36 14.85 -4.15
CA LYS A 353 2.29 13.78 -3.72
C LYS A 353 1.62 12.44 -3.43
N HIS A 354 0.32 12.42 -3.14
CA HIS A 354 -0.42 11.20 -2.86
C HIS A 354 -0.51 10.26 -4.08
N PHE A 355 -0.38 10.80 -5.29
CA PHE A 355 -0.38 10.02 -6.53
C PHE A 355 1.03 9.58 -6.97
N HIS A 356 2.09 10.09 -6.33
CA HIS A 356 3.46 9.89 -6.80
C HIS A 356 3.86 8.42 -6.87
N SER A 357 3.60 7.64 -5.82
CA SER A 357 4.02 6.23 -5.78
C SER A 357 3.24 5.36 -6.77
N SER A 358 1.93 5.52 -6.83
CA SER A 358 1.07 4.76 -7.75
C SER A 358 1.36 5.08 -9.21
N LEU A 359 1.55 6.37 -9.55
CA LEU A 359 1.91 6.75 -10.91
C LEU A 359 3.34 6.32 -11.29
N LYS A 360 4.31 6.43 -10.38
CA LYS A 360 5.66 5.89 -10.62
C LYS A 360 5.65 4.39 -10.85
N MET A 361 4.84 3.65 -10.11
CA MET A 361 4.68 2.21 -10.29
C MET A 361 4.04 1.90 -11.65
N ALA A 362 2.89 2.51 -11.97
CA ALA A 362 2.14 2.23 -13.19
C ALA A 362 2.93 2.62 -14.45
N LEU A 363 3.44 3.87 -14.49
CA LEU A 363 4.28 4.35 -15.59
C LEU A 363 5.60 3.59 -15.65
N GLY A 364 6.22 3.29 -14.51
CA GLY A 364 7.44 2.50 -14.46
C GLY A 364 7.25 1.13 -15.09
N SER A 365 6.21 0.40 -14.71
CA SER A 365 5.90 -0.91 -15.32
C SER A 365 5.73 -0.80 -16.83
N LEU A 366 4.96 0.19 -17.32
CA LEU A 366 4.77 0.40 -18.75
C LEU A 366 6.08 0.75 -19.47
N PHE A 367 6.86 1.69 -18.92
CA PHE A 367 8.12 2.12 -19.52
C PHE A 367 9.17 1.00 -19.55
N PHE A 368 9.22 0.15 -18.52
CA PHE A 368 10.12 -1.01 -18.54
C PHE A 368 9.77 -1.97 -19.66
N TYR A 369 8.51 -2.36 -19.84
CA TYR A 369 8.11 -3.26 -20.92
C TYR A 369 8.35 -2.66 -22.30
N LEU A 370 7.99 -1.40 -22.51
CA LEU A 370 8.22 -0.72 -23.79
C LEU A 370 9.73 -0.59 -24.12
N TYR A 371 10.53 -0.16 -23.16
CA TYR A 371 11.96 0.01 -23.35
C TYR A 371 12.66 -1.32 -23.61
N TRP A 372 12.35 -2.35 -22.84
CA TRP A 372 12.90 -3.68 -23.03
C TRP A 372 12.52 -4.27 -24.39
N PHE A 373 11.29 -4.05 -24.84
CA PHE A 373 10.86 -4.46 -26.18
C PHE A 373 11.67 -3.74 -27.27
N ILE A 374 11.84 -2.42 -27.18
CA ILE A 374 12.61 -1.63 -28.16
C ILE A 374 14.07 -2.10 -28.21
N ILE A 375 14.76 -2.19 -27.06
CA ILE A 375 16.17 -2.62 -27.07
C ILE A 375 16.34 -4.07 -27.52
N THR A 376 15.35 -4.93 -27.31
CA THR A 376 15.34 -6.30 -27.83
C THR A 376 15.24 -6.33 -29.35
N ILE A 377 14.37 -5.51 -29.95
CA ILE A 377 14.30 -5.40 -31.42
C ILE A 377 15.65 -4.93 -31.97
N ILE A 378 16.22 -3.86 -31.39
CA ILE A 378 17.53 -3.34 -31.83
C ILE A 378 18.60 -4.43 -31.73
N PHE A 379 18.69 -5.12 -30.60
CA PHE A 379 19.64 -6.21 -30.39
C PHE A 379 19.46 -7.34 -31.42
N SER A 380 18.19 -7.68 -31.74
CA SER A 380 17.88 -8.74 -32.71
C SER A 380 18.31 -8.43 -34.12
N GLN A 381 18.44 -7.16 -34.52
CA GLN A 381 18.94 -6.75 -35.83
C GLN A 381 20.44 -7.10 -36.02
N PHE A 382 21.19 -7.05 -34.90
CA PHE A 382 22.65 -7.34 -34.95
C PHE A 382 22.96 -8.83 -34.73
N PHE A 383 22.18 -9.50 -33.88
CA PHE A 383 22.52 -10.87 -33.42
C PHE A 383 21.48 -11.92 -33.82
N GLY A 384 20.38 -11.52 -34.44
CA GLY A 384 19.28 -12.42 -34.83
C GLY A 384 18.26 -12.67 -33.72
N TRP A 385 17.04 -13.04 -34.12
CA TRP A 385 15.87 -13.15 -33.24
C TRP A 385 16.01 -14.20 -32.14
N LYS A 386 16.73 -15.30 -32.40
CA LYS A 386 17.00 -16.32 -31.37
C LYS A 386 17.71 -15.74 -30.16
N TYR A 387 18.74 -14.94 -30.39
CA TYR A 387 19.48 -14.27 -29.31
C TYR A 387 18.70 -13.07 -28.71
N GLY A 388 17.88 -12.42 -29.53
CA GLY A 388 16.99 -11.36 -29.05
C GLY A 388 15.98 -11.86 -28.02
N ILE A 389 15.35 -13.02 -28.27
CA ILE A 389 14.44 -13.64 -27.31
C ILE A 389 15.16 -13.99 -26.00
N LEU A 390 16.35 -14.60 -26.10
CA LEU A 390 17.18 -14.92 -24.94
C LEU A 390 17.54 -13.65 -24.14
N PHE A 391 17.94 -12.58 -24.84
CA PHE A 391 18.22 -11.29 -24.24
C PHE A 391 17.01 -10.74 -23.49
N PHE A 392 15.82 -10.74 -24.11
CA PHE A 392 14.58 -10.29 -23.45
C PHE A 392 14.28 -11.03 -22.16
N ILE A 393 14.44 -12.35 -22.15
CA ILE A 393 14.22 -13.20 -20.96
C ILE A 393 15.25 -12.88 -19.85
N THR A 394 16.47 -12.45 -20.20
CA THR A 394 17.49 -12.09 -19.20
C THR A 394 17.32 -10.71 -18.60
N LEU A 395 16.61 -9.78 -19.26
CA LEU A 395 16.45 -8.39 -18.79
C LEU A 395 15.87 -8.27 -17.37
N PRO A 396 14.81 -9.01 -16.96
CA PRO A 396 14.33 -8.99 -15.58
C PRO A 396 15.39 -9.42 -14.56
N LEU A 397 16.25 -10.40 -14.91
CA LEU A 397 17.32 -10.87 -14.02
C LEU A 397 18.41 -9.79 -13.87
N ILE A 398 18.77 -9.12 -14.97
CA ILE A 398 19.71 -8.00 -14.97
C ILE A 398 19.15 -6.85 -14.12
N ALA A 399 17.86 -6.55 -14.24
CA ALA A 399 17.21 -5.51 -13.41
C ALA A 399 17.25 -5.87 -11.93
N ALA A 400 16.93 -7.11 -11.58
CA ALA A 400 16.98 -7.59 -10.19
C ALA A 400 18.41 -7.55 -9.61
N PHE A 401 19.41 -7.96 -10.40
CA PHE A 401 20.81 -7.86 -10.03
C PHE A 401 21.23 -6.40 -9.80
N ASN A 402 20.93 -5.53 -10.76
CA ASN A 402 21.27 -4.11 -10.70
C ASN A 402 20.69 -3.43 -9.46
N TYR A 403 19.44 -3.74 -9.13
CA TYR A 403 18.79 -3.26 -7.93
C TYR A 403 19.47 -3.77 -6.64
N LYS A 404 19.77 -5.09 -6.56
CA LYS A 404 20.45 -5.68 -5.39
C LYS A 404 21.87 -5.12 -5.23
N TYR A 405 22.60 -4.91 -6.33
CA TYR A 405 23.92 -4.27 -6.30
C TYR A 405 23.84 -2.86 -5.69
N TRP A 406 22.87 -2.05 -6.12
CA TRP A 406 22.68 -0.71 -5.57
C TRP A 406 22.35 -0.72 -4.07
N ILE A 407 21.51 -1.64 -3.62
CA ILE A 407 21.21 -1.81 -2.18
C ILE A 407 22.45 -2.24 -1.40
N TYR A 408 23.26 -3.14 -1.97
CA TYR A 408 24.52 -3.57 -1.36
C TYR A 408 25.52 -2.41 -1.26
N PHE A 409 25.65 -1.61 -2.30
CA PHE A 409 26.46 -0.40 -2.31
C PHE A 409 26.05 0.57 -1.18
N ILE A 410 24.75 0.82 -1.01
CA ILE A 410 24.26 1.69 0.08
C ILE A 410 24.62 1.11 1.47
N LYS A 411 24.54 -0.21 1.62
CA LYS A 411 24.91 -0.89 2.88
C LYS A 411 26.39 -0.73 3.16
N VAL A 412 27.26 -1.05 2.21
CA VAL A 412 28.73 -0.95 2.38
C VAL A 412 29.14 0.49 2.69
N ARG A 413 28.59 1.47 1.95
CA ARG A 413 28.78 2.89 2.27
C ARG A 413 28.36 3.24 3.70
N GLY A 414 27.22 2.70 4.16
CA GLY A 414 26.74 2.91 5.53
C GLY A 414 27.70 2.32 6.57
N LEU A 415 28.25 1.13 6.32
CA LEU A 415 29.25 0.52 7.20
C LEU A 415 30.54 1.34 7.28
N TRP A 416 31.04 1.86 6.14
CA TRP A 416 32.18 2.77 6.11
C TRP A 416 31.91 4.05 6.89
N ASN A 417 30.77 4.70 6.63
CA ASN A 417 30.40 5.93 7.35
C ASN A 417 30.29 5.69 8.86
N TYR A 418 29.75 4.52 9.27
CA TYR A 418 29.66 4.14 10.67
C TYR A 418 31.04 3.98 11.31
N LYS A 419 31.96 3.30 10.63
CA LYS A 419 33.35 3.13 11.10
C LYS A 419 34.08 4.46 11.26
N LEU A 420 34.01 5.32 10.24
CA LEU A 420 34.70 6.61 10.20
C LEU A 420 34.19 7.60 11.25
N ASN A 421 32.86 7.58 11.51
CA ASN A 421 32.23 8.54 12.42
C ASN A 421 31.88 7.93 13.79
N TYR A 422 32.41 6.75 14.13
CA TYR A 422 32.01 6.01 15.33
C TYR A 422 32.20 6.82 16.61
N LYS A 423 33.36 7.49 16.76
CA LYS A 423 33.66 8.33 17.95
C LYS A 423 32.63 9.47 18.11
N SER A 424 32.24 10.12 17.00
CA SER A 424 31.30 11.24 17.02
C SER A 424 29.86 10.83 17.34
N ILE A 425 29.50 9.57 17.17
CA ILE A 425 28.14 9.06 17.43
C ILE A 425 28.05 8.14 18.64
N LEU A 426 29.12 7.99 19.39
CA LEU A 426 29.19 7.06 20.52
C LEU A 426 28.19 7.42 21.63
N SER A 427 28.10 8.71 21.99
CA SER A 427 27.15 9.20 22.99
C SER A 427 25.68 8.97 22.53
N LEU A 428 25.40 9.26 21.28
CA LEU A 428 24.08 8.97 20.69
C LEU A 428 23.77 7.47 20.73
N ARG A 429 24.76 6.61 20.44
CA ARG A 429 24.58 5.16 20.50
C ARG A 429 24.25 4.67 21.91
N VAL A 430 24.90 5.21 22.95
CA VAL A 430 24.61 4.85 24.35
C VAL A 430 23.18 5.25 24.70
N LYS A 431 22.76 6.51 24.41
CA LYS A 431 21.38 6.97 24.60
C LYS A 431 20.38 6.08 23.85
N TYR A 432 20.67 5.76 22.58
CA TYR A 432 19.84 4.90 21.75
C TYR A 432 19.61 3.53 22.40
N LEU A 433 20.66 2.88 22.90
CA LEU A 433 20.54 1.55 23.51
C LEU A 433 19.72 1.58 24.80
N ASN A 434 19.85 2.66 25.60
CA ASN A 434 19.06 2.85 26.82
C ASN A 434 17.57 2.99 26.50
N TYR A 435 17.19 3.91 25.59
CA TYR A 435 15.77 4.06 25.20
C TYR A 435 15.24 2.83 24.45
N TYR A 436 16.09 2.16 23.66
CA TYR A 436 15.70 0.93 22.99
C TYR A 436 15.28 -0.17 23.98
N ALA A 437 15.95 -0.30 25.11
CA ALA A 437 15.59 -1.26 26.15
C ALA A 437 14.17 -1.00 26.72
N THR A 438 13.72 0.24 26.75
CA THR A 438 12.39 0.63 27.22
C THR A 438 11.29 0.37 26.20
N ILE A 439 11.59 0.55 24.90
CA ILE A 439 10.60 0.55 23.80
C ILE A 439 10.57 -0.74 22.97
N LYS A 440 11.48 -1.69 23.23
CA LYS A 440 11.56 -2.96 22.50
C LYS A 440 10.37 -3.89 22.71
#